data_9f89e56d36f2d448ea3de3dedf715fac
#
_entry.id   9f89e56d36f2d448ea3de3dedf715fac
#
_cell.length_a   1.000
_cell.length_b   1.000
_cell.length_c   1.000
_cell.angle_alpha   90.00
_cell.angle_beta   90.00
_cell.angle_gamma   90.00
#
_symmetry.space_group_name_H-M   'P 1'
#
loop_
_entity.id
_entity.type
_entity.pdbx_description
1 polymer ?
#
loop_
_entity_poly.entity_id
_entity_poly.type
_entity_poly.pdbx_seq_one_letter_code
_entity_poly.pdbx_strand_id
1 'polypeptide(L)'
;MHELAMKKCIGKPIPEWDAAHRLEIDQSTGPNLQDFGTIFRINSIFMDVIEPSFLEKQWFIFGITISFAAALNGPYIYSYAYLGSDPLSERLITHLMALTFIFIFGGITWKFGRGLFYGLRHQPIRFHRSLNRLYAIRSRRYFAKPGEGDIVWEAPWSTESIFCLHREETSFGVFFHIRHYTLSDNGNVARVFSIGREWTGYGQIGMALAQWNYWCAYMNDGPGDLPKPMLFHTQQETLREAFLFSLYSFGLRAPAIVRLLMMPLILVFTVMRVLANATCRDPIWPESIERISQIAPDDPYAEPRPGTPVGWGDTILAQQRGEYPDNPQAPVKDWKGEMDEQKNAAAWLENPAAATRRTARGRP
;
A
#
# COMPACT_ATOMS: atom_id res chain seq x y z
N MET A 1 -5.31 -5.13 -9.33
CA MET A 1 -5.58 -6.59 -9.24
C MET A 1 -5.90 -6.99 -7.81
N HIS A 2 -5.22 -6.43 -6.86
CA HIS A 2 -5.37 -6.68 -5.42
C HIS A 2 -6.82 -6.60 -4.87
N GLU A 3 -7.57 -5.52 -5.16
CA GLU A 3 -9.00 -5.43 -4.75
C GLU A 3 -9.88 -6.55 -5.31
N LEU A 4 -9.60 -7.02 -6.53
CA LEU A 4 -10.36 -8.11 -7.13
C LEU A 4 -10.04 -9.46 -6.48
N ALA A 5 -8.78 -9.67 -6.10
CA ALA A 5 -8.37 -10.87 -5.37
C ALA A 5 -9.01 -10.91 -3.99
N MET A 6 -9.06 -9.77 -3.28
CA MET A 6 -9.75 -9.65 -2.00
C MET A 6 -11.25 -9.98 -2.11
N LYS A 7 -11.95 -9.46 -3.13
CA LYS A 7 -13.38 -9.75 -3.34
C LYS A 7 -13.68 -11.22 -3.58
N LYS A 8 -12.74 -11.98 -4.15
CA LYS A 8 -12.91 -13.43 -4.39
C LYS A 8 -12.95 -14.27 -3.11
N CYS A 9 -12.44 -13.76 -1.99
CA CYS A 9 -12.43 -14.44 -0.71
C CYS A 9 -13.77 -14.28 0.05
N ILE A 10 -14.57 -13.24 -0.25
CA ILE A 10 -15.82 -12.96 0.46
C ILE A 10 -16.82 -14.09 0.26
N GLY A 11 -17.45 -14.53 1.35
CA GLY A 11 -18.39 -15.64 1.39
C GLY A 11 -17.75 -17.03 1.38
N LYS A 12 -16.42 -17.12 1.42
CA LYS A 12 -15.65 -18.38 1.46
C LYS A 12 -14.87 -18.51 2.76
N PRO A 13 -14.40 -19.69 3.11
CA PRO A 13 -13.42 -19.87 4.18
C PRO A 13 -12.14 -19.07 3.90
N ILE A 14 -11.38 -18.77 4.96
CA ILE A 14 -10.05 -18.19 4.81
C ILE A 14 -9.21 -19.13 3.94
N PRO A 15 -8.43 -18.60 2.97
CA PRO A 15 -7.52 -19.43 2.18
C PRO A 15 -6.60 -20.28 3.08
N GLU A 16 -6.36 -21.52 2.71
CA GLU A 16 -5.58 -22.47 3.51
C GLU A 16 -4.18 -21.92 3.87
N TRP A 17 -3.51 -21.32 2.88
CA TRP A 17 -2.23 -20.66 3.13
C TRP A 17 -2.33 -19.58 4.23
N ASP A 18 -3.33 -18.72 4.15
CA ASP A 18 -3.50 -17.61 5.09
C ASP A 18 -3.83 -18.12 6.50
N ALA A 19 -4.64 -19.16 6.59
CA ALA A 19 -4.96 -19.80 7.86
C ALA A 19 -3.73 -20.45 8.52
N ALA A 20 -2.81 -21.01 7.71
CA ALA A 20 -1.56 -21.58 8.18
C ALA A 20 -0.51 -20.49 8.56
N HIS A 21 -0.58 -19.30 7.93
CA HIS A 21 0.37 -18.19 8.16
C HIS A 21 -0.27 -17.04 8.92
N ARG A 22 -0.93 -17.36 10.01
CA ARG A 22 -1.56 -16.40 10.91
C ARG A 22 -0.51 -15.61 11.68
N LEU A 23 -0.79 -14.31 11.87
CA LEU A 23 0.03 -13.36 12.60
C LEU A 23 -0.66 -13.01 13.91
N GLU A 24 -0.05 -13.37 15.02
CA GLU A 24 -0.62 -13.11 16.36
C GLU A 24 -0.15 -11.75 16.88
N ILE A 25 -1.07 -10.99 17.49
CA ILE A 25 -0.80 -9.61 17.92
C ILE A 25 0.08 -9.52 19.19
N ASP A 26 0.12 -10.58 19.96
CA ASP A 26 0.88 -10.70 21.22
C ASP A 26 2.21 -11.45 21.05
N GLN A 27 2.59 -11.75 19.82
CA GLN A 27 3.78 -12.52 19.50
C GLN A 27 4.64 -11.78 18.48
N SER A 28 5.95 -11.76 18.74
CA SER A 28 6.90 -11.27 17.74
C SER A 28 7.24 -12.36 16.74
N THR A 29 7.36 -11.99 15.48
CA THR A 29 7.60 -12.91 14.35
C THR A 29 9.02 -12.85 13.80
N GLY A 30 9.86 -11.95 14.32
CA GLY A 30 11.24 -11.77 13.87
C GLY A 30 12.04 -10.80 14.74
N PRO A 31 13.33 -10.64 14.47
CA PRO A 31 14.25 -9.91 15.33
C PRO A 31 14.11 -8.38 15.27
N ASN A 32 13.51 -7.83 14.23
CA ASN A 32 13.54 -6.40 13.95
C ASN A 32 12.16 -5.74 13.93
N LEU A 33 12.16 -4.42 14.22
CA LEU A 33 11.05 -3.49 14.08
C LEU A 33 11.38 -2.49 12.98
N GLN A 34 10.55 -2.38 11.96
CA GLN A 34 10.70 -1.37 10.90
C GLN A 34 9.37 -1.08 10.21
N ASP A 35 9.09 0.21 9.90
CA ASP A 35 7.83 0.62 9.27
C ASP A 35 7.83 0.57 7.73
N PHE A 36 9.00 0.55 7.11
CA PHE A 36 9.22 0.56 5.66
C PHE A 36 8.52 1.71 4.91
N GLY A 37 8.42 2.85 5.56
CA GLY A 37 7.90 4.05 4.94
C GLY A 37 6.40 3.98 4.64
N THR A 38 5.60 3.46 5.56
CA THR A 38 4.15 3.36 5.41
C THR A 38 3.37 4.34 6.29
N ILE A 39 4.04 5.17 7.09
CA ILE A 39 3.40 6.00 8.10
C ILE A 39 3.11 7.40 7.59
N PHE A 40 1.90 7.90 7.88
CA PHE A 40 1.54 9.31 7.69
C PHE A 40 1.83 10.14 8.92
N ARG A 41 1.37 9.66 10.07
CA ARG A 41 1.51 10.30 11.36
C ARG A 41 1.43 9.25 12.45
N ILE A 42 2.12 9.52 13.55
CA ILE A 42 2.15 8.69 14.73
C ILE A 42 2.10 9.60 15.97
N ASN A 43 1.45 9.16 17.02
CA ASN A 43 1.37 9.82 18.31
C ASN A 43 1.06 8.80 19.41
N SER A 44 0.80 9.23 20.64
CA SER A 44 0.48 8.34 21.76
C SER A 44 -0.88 7.62 21.63
N ILE A 45 -1.82 8.16 20.83
CA ILE A 45 -3.21 7.67 20.71
C ILE A 45 -3.41 6.81 19.48
N PHE A 46 -2.90 7.27 18.32
CA PHE A 46 -3.10 6.56 17.05
C PHE A 46 -1.90 6.70 16.10
N MET A 47 -1.83 5.79 15.16
CA MET A 47 -0.91 5.79 14.04
C MET A 47 -1.71 5.60 12.74
N ASP A 48 -1.52 6.48 11.77
CA ASP A 48 -2.13 6.36 10.44
C ASP A 48 -1.13 5.76 9.44
N VAL A 49 -1.53 4.65 8.84
CA VAL A 49 -0.73 3.85 7.89
C VAL A 49 -1.40 3.86 6.52
N ILE A 50 -0.61 3.88 5.46
CA ILE A 50 -1.12 3.82 4.08
C ILE A 50 -1.42 2.40 3.61
N GLU A 51 -2.26 2.29 2.58
CA GLU A 51 -2.42 1.06 1.82
C GLU A 51 -1.33 0.94 0.73
N PRO A 52 -0.83 -0.30 0.46
CA PRO A 52 0.28 -0.53 -0.47
C PRO A 52 0.04 -0.04 -1.89
N SER A 53 -1.19 -0.15 -2.39
CA SER A 53 -1.54 0.22 -3.77
C SER A 53 -1.25 1.68 -4.13
N PHE A 54 -1.06 2.54 -3.13
CA PHE A 54 -0.73 3.95 -3.35
C PHE A 54 0.76 4.16 -3.71
N LEU A 55 1.66 3.37 -3.15
CA LEU A 55 3.10 3.56 -3.33
C LEU A 55 3.56 3.34 -4.78
N GLU A 56 2.91 2.43 -5.49
CA GLU A 56 3.26 2.07 -6.88
C GLU A 56 2.29 2.62 -7.93
N LYS A 57 1.48 3.59 -7.53
CA LYS A 57 0.41 4.16 -8.36
C LYS A 57 0.87 4.64 -9.73
N GLN A 58 2.06 5.23 -9.85
CA GLN A 58 2.61 5.71 -11.12
C GLN A 58 2.81 4.59 -12.15
N TRP A 59 3.19 3.39 -11.75
CA TRP A 59 3.35 2.27 -12.67
C TRP A 59 2.02 1.82 -13.26
N PHE A 60 0.98 1.76 -12.41
CA PHE A 60 -0.37 1.46 -12.88
C PHE A 60 -0.91 2.54 -13.81
N ILE A 61 -0.64 3.82 -13.52
CA ILE A 61 -1.05 4.94 -14.36
C ILE A 61 -0.35 4.87 -15.71
N PHE A 62 0.95 4.57 -15.74
CA PHE A 62 1.70 4.38 -16.97
C PHE A 62 1.10 3.26 -17.83
N GLY A 63 0.84 2.09 -17.22
CA GLY A 63 0.17 0.97 -17.91
C GLY A 63 -1.21 1.35 -18.48
N ILE A 64 -2.01 2.12 -17.74
CA ILE A 64 -3.31 2.61 -18.21
C ILE A 64 -3.15 3.65 -19.32
N THR A 65 -2.15 4.51 -19.26
CA THR A 65 -1.87 5.47 -20.34
C THR A 65 -1.51 4.77 -21.63
N ILE A 66 -0.68 3.70 -21.56
CA ILE A 66 -0.39 2.85 -22.73
C ILE A 66 -1.67 2.19 -23.25
N SER A 67 -2.50 1.64 -22.36
CA SER A 67 -3.77 1.02 -22.73
C SER A 67 -4.71 2.03 -23.39
N PHE A 68 -4.80 3.26 -22.86
CA PHE A 68 -5.59 4.34 -23.45
C PHE A 68 -5.05 4.74 -24.84
N ALA A 69 -3.74 4.90 -24.99
CA ALA A 69 -3.12 5.17 -26.28
C ALA A 69 -3.40 4.03 -27.29
N ALA A 70 -3.34 2.79 -26.85
CA ALA A 70 -3.74 1.65 -27.67
C ALA A 70 -5.21 1.73 -28.10
N ALA A 71 -6.12 2.08 -27.17
CA ALA A 71 -7.53 2.26 -27.48
C ALA A 71 -7.76 3.35 -28.54
N LEU A 72 -6.99 4.44 -28.51
CA LEU A 72 -7.07 5.52 -29.50
C LEU A 72 -6.63 5.12 -30.90
N ASN A 73 -5.84 4.03 -31.02
CA ASN A 73 -5.52 3.49 -32.34
C ASN A 73 -6.73 2.83 -33.03
N GLY A 74 -7.75 2.40 -32.27
CA GLY A 74 -8.98 1.85 -32.85
C GLY A 74 -9.68 2.81 -33.80
N PRO A 75 -10.05 4.04 -33.39
CA PRO A 75 -10.60 5.07 -34.28
C PRO A 75 -9.70 5.39 -35.49
N TYR A 76 -8.37 5.43 -35.29
CA TYR A 76 -7.42 5.65 -36.36
C TYR A 76 -7.45 4.52 -37.40
N ILE A 77 -7.40 3.28 -36.96
CA ILE A 77 -7.51 2.08 -37.83
C ILE A 77 -8.86 2.08 -38.54
N TYR A 78 -9.94 2.41 -37.82
CA TYR A 78 -11.29 2.50 -38.39
C TYR A 78 -11.38 3.55 -39.51
N SER A 79 -10.83 4.73 -39.31
CA SER A 79 -10.81 5.81 -40.33
C SER A 79 -10.01 5.41 -41.56
N TYR A 80 -8.87 4.74 -41.39
CA TYR A 80 -8.06 4.22 -42.47
C TYR A 80 -8.85 3.19 -43.33
N ALA A 81 -9.51 2.23 -42.67
CA ALA A 81 -10.33 1.22 -43.37
C ALA A 81 -11.57 1.84 -44.08
N TYR A 82 -12.11 2.93 -43.52
CA TYR A 82 -13.26 3.63 -44.10
C TYR A 82 -12.88 4.42 -45.36
N LEU A 83 -11.73 5.07 -45.33
CA LEU A 83 -11.24 5.93 -46.44
C LEU A 83 -10.47 5.13 -47.52
N GLY A 84 -10.07 3.89 -47.22
CA GLY A 84 -9.33 3.03 -48.14
C GLY A 84 -10.19 2.47 -49.28
N SER A 85 -9.53 2.10 -50.38
CA SER A 85 -10.15 1.44 -51.56
C SER A 85 -10.05 -0.07 -51.52
N ASP A 86 -9.72 -0.65 -50.37
CA ASP A 86 -9.45 -2.06 -50.18
C ASP A 86 -10.71 -2.98 -50.41
N PRO A 87 -10.54 -4.25 -50.74
CA PRO A 87 -11.62 -5.21 -50.86
C PRO A 87 -12.48 -5.28 -49.61
N LEU A 88 -13.77 -5.61 -49.74
CA LEU A 88 -14.73 -5.64 -48.61
C LEU A 88 -14.26 -6.56 -47.46
N SER A 89 -13.63 -7.69 -47.81
CA SER A 89 -13.11 -8.64 -46.82
C SER A 89 -12.01 -8.04 -45.94
N GLU A 90 -11.10 -7.28 -46.52
CA GLU A 90 -10.02 -6.64 -45.81
C GLU A 90 -10.54 -5.49 -44.93
N ARG A 91 -11.51 -4.71 -45.40
CA ARG A 91 -12.21 -3.69 -44.63
C ARG A 91 -12.92 -4.28 -43.41
N LEU A 92 -13.60 -5.42 -43.56
CA LEU A 92 -14.27 -6.09 -42.45
C LEU A 92 -13.28 -6.54 -41.37
N ILE A 93 -12.14 -7.13 -41.78
CA ILE A 93 -11.08 -7.53 -40.85
C ILE A 93 -10.53 -6.29 -40.10
N THR A 94 -10.27 -5.20 -40.83
CA THR A 94 -9.72 -3.98 -40.25
C THR A 94 -10.71 -3.32 -39.28
N HIS A 95 -12.02 -3.31 -39.61
CA HIS A 95 -13.04 -2.85 -38.68
C HIS A 95 -13.14 -3.72 -37.42
N LEU A 96 -13.04 -5.04 -37.55
CA LEU A 96 -13.04 -5.96 -36.42
C LEU A 96 -11.83 -5.71 -35.51
N MET A 97 -10.65 -5.51 -36.11
CA MET A 97 -9.45 -5.13 -35.36
C MET A 97 -9.64 -3.80 -34.62
N ALA A 98 -10.17 -2.76 -35.27
CA ALA A 98 -10.43 -1.47 -34.67
C ALA A 98 -11.37 -1.58 -33.47
N LEU A 99 -12.48 -2.30 -33.60
CA LEU A 99 -13.42 -2.58 -32.51
C LEU A 99 -12.76 -3.35 -31.37
N THR A 100 -11.93 -4.35 -31.68
CA THR A 100 -11.18 -5.11 -30.69
C THR A 100 -10.27 -4.20 -29.86
N PHE A 101 -9.52 -3.30 -30.51
CA PHE A 101 -8.68 -2.32 -29.79
C PHE A 101 -9.51 -1.41 -28.89
N ILE A 102 -10.63 -0.87 -29.37
CA ILE A 102 -11.51 0.00 -28.59
C ILE A 102 -12.07 -0.74 -27.38
N PHE A 103 -12.64 -1.92 -27.57
CA PHE A 103 -13.31 -2.64 -26.46
C PHE A 103 -12.34 -3.22 -25.46
N ILE A 104 -11.25 -3.85 -25.89
CA ILE A 104 -10.29 -4.46 -24.96
C ILE A 104 -9.53 -3.37 -24.20
N PHE A 105 -8.83 -2.50 -24.92
CA PHE A 105 -7.97 -1.49 -24.28
C PHE A 105 -8.79 -0.36 -23.64
N GLY A 106 -9.91 0.04 -24.24
CA GLY A 106 -10.84 0.97 -23.63
C GLY A 106 -11.46 0.41 -22.35
N GLY A 107 -11.88 -0.87 -22.37
CA GLY A 107 -12.39 -1.57 -21.21
C GLY A 107 -11.36 -1.70 -20.08
N ILE A 108 -10.09 -2.00 -20.39
CA ILE A 108 -8.98 -2.02 -19.44
C ILE A 108 -8.78 -0.63 -18.84
N THR A 109 -8.69 0.40 -19.70
CA THR A 109 -8.52 1.79 -19.28
C THR A 109 -9.64 2.23 -18.36
N TRP A 110 -10.88 1.98 -18.71
CA TRP A 110 -12.04 2.32 -17.87
C TRP A 110 -12.03 1.57 -16.53
N LYS A 111 -11.89 0.25 -16.58
CA LYS A 111 -11.97 -0.61 -15.38
C LYS A 111 -10.91 -0.27 -14.34
N PHE A 112 -9.65 -0.08 -14.76
CA PHE A 112 -8.54 0.18 -13.86
C PHE A 112 -8.30 1.68 -13.65
N GLY A 113 -8.50 2.51 -14.68
CA GLY A 113 -8.28 3.95 -14.60
C GLY A 113 -9.18 4.65 -13.60
N ARG A 114 -10.46 4.29 -13.53
CA ARG A 114 -11.39 4.93 -12.59
C ARG A 114 -10.93 4.82 -11.12
N GLY A 115 -10.33 3.68 -10.72
CA GLY A 115 -9.82 3.50 -9.36
C GLY A 115 -8.56 4.32 -9.08
N LEU A 116 -7.71 4.49 -10.09
CA LEU A 116 -6.47 5.24 -9.98
C LEU A 116 -6.68 6.75 -9.99
N PHE A 117 -7.59 7.25 -10.84
CA PHE A 117 -7.83 8.69 -11.00
C PHE A 117 -8.91 9.26 -10.08
N TYR A 118 -9.89 8.45 -9.67
CA TYR A 118 -11.05 8.92 -8.89
C TYR A 118 -11.24 8.18 -7.57
N GLY A 119 -10.25 7.37 -7.18
CA GLY A 119 -10.25 6.65 -5.90
C GLY A 119 -9.96 7.56 -4.71
N LEU A 120 -9.98 6.98 -3.52
CA LEU A 120 -9.49 7.64 -2.32
C LEU A 120 -7.97 7.72 -2.35
N ARG A 121 -7.44 8.90 -2.01
CA ARG A 121 -6.01 9.10 -1.82
C ARG A 121 -5.55 8.33 -0.59
N HIS A 122 -4.50 7.55 -0.72
CA HIS A 122 -3.84 6.81 0.36
C HIS A 122 -4.65 5.70 1.03
N GLN A 123 -5.97 5.74 1.05
CA GLN A 123 -6.85 4.80 1.77
C GLN A 123 -6.34 4.45 3.18
N PRO A 124 -6.20 5.43 4.09
CA PRO A 124 -5.51 5.26 5.35
C PRO A 124 -6.18 4.23 6.25
N ILE A 125 -5.34 3.56 7.03
CA ILE A 125 -5.74 2.69 8.13
C ILE A 125 -5.21 3.30 9.41
N ARG A 126 -6.11 3.57 10.36
CA ARG A 126 -5.79 4.10 11.68
C ARG A 126 -5.71 2.99 12.70
N PHE A 127 -4.54 2.81 13.27
CA PHE A 127 -4.31 2.00 14.44
C PHE A 127 -4.57 2.85 15.68
N HIS A 128 -5.72 2.67 16.31
CA HIS A 128 -6.13 3.47 17.47
C HIS A 128 -5.79 2.73 18.76
N ARG A 129 -4.62 3.04 19.32
CA ARG A 129 -4.02 2.32 20.46
C ARG A 129 -4.90 2.38 21.71
N SER A 130 -5.36 3.56 22.11
CA SER A 130 -6.12 3.72 23.36
C SER A 130 -7.47 2.96 23.37
N LEU A 131 -8.04 2.68 22.20
CA LEU A 131 -9.28 1.90 22.07
C LEU A 131 -9.03 0.45 21.65
N ASN A 132 -7.80 0.04 21.38
CA ASN A 132 -7.46 -1.25 20.80
C ASN A 132 -8.31 -1.55 19.54
N ARG A 133 -8.33 -0.61 18.56
CA ARG A 133 -9.13 -0.73 17.35
C ARG A 133 -8.38 -0.27 16.12
N LEU A 134 -8.77 -0.85 15.00
CA LEU A 134 -8.36 -0.43 13.67
C LEU A 134 -9.56 0.20 12.96
N TYR A 135 -9.32 1.31 12.28
CA TYR A 135 -10.28 1.95 11.41
C TYR A 135 -9.70 2.04 10.01
N ALA A 136 -10.46 1.64 8.98
CA ALA A 136 -10.02 1.72 7.60
C ALA A 136 -11.08 2.41 6.75
N ILE A 137 -10.71 3.44 5.99
CA ILE A 137 -11.60 4.10 5.03
C ILE A 137 -11.48 3.39 3.69
N ARG A 138 -12.62 3.06 3.10
CA ARG A 138 -12.72 2.47 1.76
C ARG A 138 -13.73 3.20 0.91
N SER A 139 -13.41 3.43 -0.33
CA SER A 139 -14.31 4.08 -1.28
C SER A 139 -15.43 3.14 -1.71
N ARG A 140 -16.67 3.60 -1.58
CA ARG A 140 -17.84 2.93 -2.16
C ARG A 140 -18.11 3.42 -3.59
N ARG A 141 -17.87 4.71 -3.86
CA ARG A 141 -18.10 5.35 -5.15
C ARG A 141 -16.88 6.12 -5.62
N TYR A 142 -16.49 5.93 -6.87
CA TYR A 142 -15.32 6.60 -7.46
C TYR A 142 -15.54 8.10 -7.70
N PHE A 143 -16.74 8.51 -8.12
CA PHE A 143 -17.07 9.90 -8.49
C PHE A 143 -17.84 10.66 -7.40
N ALA A 144 -17.88 10.14 -6.18
CA ALA A 144 -18.55 10.81 -5.08
C ALA A 144 -17.74 12.01 -4.57
N LYS A 145 -18.41 12.97 -3.93
CA LYS A 145 -17.73 14.05 -3.19
C LYS A 145 -16.94 13.44 -2.01
N PRO A 146 -15.92 14.15 -1.51
CA PRO A 146 -15.20 13.72 -0.32
C PRO A 146 -16.15 13.35 0.83
N GLY A 147 -15.94 12.19 1.45
CA GLY A 147 -16.80 11.65 2.52
C GLY A 147 -18.12 11.03 2.06
N GLU A 148 -18.60 11.33 0.86
CA GLU A 148 -19.86 10.79 0.35
C GLU A 148 -19.69 9.35 -0.15
N GLY A 149 -20.46 8.44 0.46
CA GLY A 149 -20.47 7.02 0.08
C GLY A 149 -19.20 6.25 0.46
N ASP A 150 -18.31 6.83 1.24
CA ASP A 150 -17.16 6.12 1.79
C ASP A 150 -17.60 5.24 2.98
N ILE A 151 -16.92 4.12 3.14
CA ILE A 151 -17.20 3.17 4.20
C ILE A 151 -16.04 3.18 5.18
N VAL A 152 -16.36 3.34 6.45
CA VAL A 152 -15.39 3.10 7.51
C VAL A 152 -15.58 1.69 8.03
N TRP A 153 -14.52 0.90 7.97
CA TRP A 153 -14.46 -0.41 8.58
C TRP A 153 -13.78 -0.27 9.92
N GLU A 154 -14.35 -0.97 10.88
CA GLU A 154 -13.82 -1.07 12.22
C GLU A 154 -13.49 -2.53 12.51
N ALA A 155 -12.32 -2.76 13.10
CA ALA A 155 -11.88 -4.08 13.55
C ALA A 155 -11.23 -3.96 14.94
N PRO A 156 -11.49 -4.91 15.86
CA PRO A 156 -10.82 -4.93 17.14
C PRO A 156 -9.34 -5.29 16.97
N TRP A 157 -8.48 -4.75 17.79
CA TRP A 157 -7.11 -5.22 18.00
C TRP A 157 -7.11 -6.15 19.22
N SER A 158 -7.36 -7.42 18.98
CA SER A 158 -7.46 -8.45 20.02
C SER A 158 -6.89 -9.77 19.50
N THR A 159 -6.67 -10.72 20.38
CA THR A 159 -6.21 -12.08 20.03
C THR A 159 -7.22 -12.85 19.18
N GLU A 160 -8.49 -12.41 19.16
CA GLU A 160 -9.53 -12.98 18.30
C GLU A 160 -9.46 -12.45 16.85
N SER A 161 -8.75 -11.33 16.63
CA SER A 161 -8.59 -10.75 15.30
C SER A 161 -7.70 -11.64 14.44
N ILE A 162 -8.09 -11.78 13.17
CA ILE A 162 -7.41 -12.68 12.26
C ILE A 162 -6.56 -11.86 11.30
N PHE A 163 -5.27 -11.81 11.59
CA PHE A 163 -4.24 -11.26 10.69
C PHE A 163 -3.46 -12.40 10.08
N CYS A 164 -3.15 -12.31 8.80
CA CYS A 164 -2.41 -13.34 8.08
C CYS A 164 -1.43 -12.72 7.08
N LEU A 165 -0.33 -13.41 6.83
CA LEU A 165 0.51 -13.13 5.67
C LEU A 165 -0.11 -13.82 4.45
N HIS A 166 -0.76 -13.06 3.59
CA HIS A 166 -1.35 -13.57 2.35
C HIS A 166 -0.32 -13.70 1.24
N ARG A 167 -0.40 -14.79 0.48
CA ARG A 167 0.39 -15.05 -0.71
C ARG A 167 -0.48 -14.94 -1.97
N GLU A 168 -0.08 -14.06 -2.88
CA GLU A 168 -0.70 -13.91 -4.18
C GLU A 168 0.29 -14.32 -5.28
N GLU A 169 -0.05 -15.37 -6.03
CA GLU A 169 0.76 -15.80 -7.17
C GLU A 169 0.18 -15.22 -8.46
N THR A 170 1.03 -14.56 -9.22
CA THR A 170 0.69 -13.95 -10.51
C THR A 170 1.70 -14.38 -11.57
N SER A 171 1.41 -14.08 -12.84
CA SER A 171 2.38 -14.25 -13.94
C SER A 171 3.65 -13.42 -13.80
N PHE A 172 3.65 -12.41 -12.92
CA PHE A 172 4.78 -11.51 -12.66
C PHE A 172 5.59 -11.91 -11.42
N GLY A 173 5.14 -12.91 -10.66
CA GLY A 173 5.82 -13.39 -9.47
C GLY A 173 4.89 -13.63 -8.29
N VAL A 174 5.50 -13.88 -7.14
CA VAL A 174 4.81 -14.09 -5.87
C VAL A 174 4.85 -12.80 -5.06
N PHE A 175 3.69 -12.39 -4.57
CA PHE A 175 3.52 -11.19 -3.76
C PHE A 175 2.96 -11.56 -2.39
N PHE A 176 3.37 -10.82 -1.37
CA PHE A 176 2.93 -11.02 0.00
C PHE A 176 2.35 -9.72 0.55
N HIS A 177 1.24 -9.84 1.31
CA HIS A 177 0.65 -8.70 2.03
C HIS A 177 0.12 -9.16 3.38
N ILE A 178 0.11 -8.27 4.35
CA ILE A 178 -0.58 -8.50 5.60
C ILE A 178 -2.05 -8.18 5.40
N ARG A 179 -2.92 -9.17 5.67
CA ARG A 179 -4.37 -9.05 5.56
C ARG A 179 -5.05 -9.22 6.90
N HIS A 180 -6.12 -8.45 7.09
CA HIS A 180 -7.08 -8.66 8.17
C HIS A 180 -8.35 -9.29 7.60
N TYR A 181 -8.86 -10.32 8.29
CA TYR A 181 -10.10 -11.00 7.97
C TYR A 181 -11.13 -10.79 9.07
N THR A 182 -12.35 -10.41 8.69
CA THR A 182 -13.53 -10.46 9.56
C THR A 182 -14.40 -11.62 9.10
N LEU A 183 -14.76 -12.51 10.01
CA LEU A 183 -15.65 -13.63 9.70
C LEU A 183 -17.10 -13.26 10.00
N SER A 184 -18.01 -13.87 9.28
CA SER A 184 -19.43 -13.93 9.58
C SER A 184 -19.73 -15.09 10.53
N ASP A 185 -20.94 -15.16 11.06
CA ASP A 185 -21.37 -16.17 12.02
C ASP A 185 -21.21 -17.62 11.51
N ASN A 186 -21.20 -17.82 10.20
CA ASN A 186 -20.97 -19.11 9.56
C ASN A 186 -19.49 -19.46 9.33
N GLY A 187 -18.55 -18.67 9.85
CA GLY A 187 -17.12 -18.89 9.71
C GLY A 187 -16.51 -18.49 8.37
N ASN A 188 -17.29 -17.92 7.45
CA ASN A 188 -16.79 -17.45 6.17
C ASN A 188 -16.32 -15.99 6.24
N VAL A 189 -15.44 -15.60 5.33
CA VAL A 189 -14.94 -14.23 5.23
C VAL A 189 -16.08 -13.27 4.89
N ALA A 190 -16.41 -12.39 5.82
CA ALA A 190 -17.36 -11.30 5.62
C ALA A 190 -16.68 -10.05 5.04
N ARG A 191 -15.46 -9.75 5.49
CA ARG A 191 -14.65 -8.61 5.07
C ARG A 191 -13.18 -8.97 5.06
N VAL A 192 -12.43 -8.32 4.17
CA VAL A 192 -10.98 -8.45 4.08
C VAL A 192 -10.38 -7.13 3.63
N PHE A 193 -9.26 -6.74 4.23
CA PHE A 193 -8.46 -5.60 3.77
C PHE A 193 -6.97 -5.87 4.03
N SER A 194 -6.14 -5.26 3.19
CA SER A 194 -4.69 -5.32 3.33
C SER A 194 -4.17 -4.10 4.06
N ILE A 195 -3.04 -4.27 4.73
CA ILE A 195 -2.39 -3.25 5.55
C ILE A 195 -0.93 -3.17 5.13
N GLY A 196 -0.41 -1.95 5.06
CA GLY A 196 1.00 -1.69 4.86
C GLY A 196 1.47 -1.90 3.42
N ARG A 197 2.66 -2.44 3.24
CA ARG A 197 3.33 -2.56 1.94
C ARG A 197 3.08 -3.92 1.29
N GLU A 198 3.15 -3.97 -0.03
CA GLU A 198 3.26 -5.20 -0.80
C GLU A 198 4.73 -5.63 -0.87
N TRP A 199 5.00 -6.92 -0.70
CA TRP A 199 6.33 -7.51 -0.69
C TRP A 199 6.48 -8.48 -1.84
N THR A 200 7.59 -8.39 -2.58
CA THR A 200 7.81 -9.20 -3.78
C THR A 200 8.81 -10.32 -3.52
N GLY A 201 8.35 -11.56 -3.71
CA GLY A 201 9.18 -12.75 -3.57
C GLY A 201 9.49 -13.14 -2.12
N TYR A 202 9.95 -14.35 -1.94
CA TYR A 202 10.22 -14.95 -0.63
C TYR A 202 11.34 -14.24 0.15
N GLY A 203 12.29 -13.61 -0.54
CA GLY A 203 13.39 -12.87 0.10
C GLY A 203 12.96 -11.63 0.88
N GLN A 204 11.72 -11.14 0.70
CA GLN A 204 11.21 -9.96 1.41
C GLN A 204 10.28 -10.30 2.59
N ILE A 205 10.07 -11.57 2.90
CA ILE A 205 9.17 -11.96 4.01
C ILE A 205 9.70 -11.47 5.36
N GLY A 206 11.01 -11.51 5.60
CA GLY A 206 11.60 -10.94 6.82
C GLY A 206 11.19 -9.48 7.04
N MET A 207 11.17 -8.70 5.96
CA MET A 207 10.71 -7.29 5.99
C MET A 207 9.23 -7.18 6.33
N ALA A 208 8.36 -8.06 5.79
CA ALA A 208 6.94 -8.08 6.13
C ALA A 208 6.73 -8.41 7.62
N LEU A 209 7.49 -9.34 8.15
CA LEU A 209 7.47 -9.71 9.57
C LEU A 209 7.97 -8.57 10.47
N ALA A 210 9.02 -7.86 10.06
CA ALA A 210 9.53 -6.69 10.79
C ALA A 210 8.51 -5.53 10.80
N GLN A 211 7.78 -5.33 9.70
CA GLN A 211 6.67 -4.37 9.64
C GLN A 211 5.52 -4.76 10.57
N TRP A 212 5.16 -6.04 10.60
CA TRP A 212 4.17 -6.56 11.54
C TRP A 212 4.56 -6.32 12.99
N ASN A 213 5.81 -6.64 13.35
CA ASN A 213 6.35 -6.39 14.69
C ASN A 213 6.28 -4.90 15.06
N TYR A 214 6.53 -3.99 14.11
CA TYR A 214 6.44 -2.55 14.34
C TYR A 214 5.02 -2.14 14.77
N TRP A 215 3.99 -2.65 14.10
CA TRP A 215 2.60 -2.35 14.45
C TRP A 215 2.18 -2.98 15.77
N CYS A 216 2.62 -4.21 16.03
CA CYS A 216 2.40 -4.87 17.32
C CYS A 216 3.04 -4.09 18.47
N ALA A 217 4.29 -3.66 18.31
CA ALA A 217 4.99 -2.86 19.32
C ALA A 217 4.29 -1.52 19.56
N TYR A 218 3.86 -0.83 18.48
CA TYR A 218 3.07 0.39 18.62
C TYR A 218 1.78 0.17 19.42
N MET A 219 0.98 -0.81 19.04
CA MET A 219 -0.33 -1.06 19.65
C MET A 219 -0.22 -1.59 21.07
N ASN A 220 0.76 -2.43 21.35
CA ASN A 220 0.89 -3.10 22.64
C ASN A 220 1.71 -2.26 23.63
N ASP A 221 2.84 -1.69 23.21
CA ASP A 221 3.80 -1.02 24.07
C ASP A 221 3.78 0.52 23.92
N GLY A 222 3.32 1.01 22.78
CA GLY A 222 3.27 2.44 22.44
C GLY A 222 4.49 2.91 21.66
N PRO A 223 4.54 4.21 21.34
CA PRO A 223 5.57 4.77 20.45
C PRO A 223 6.96 4.95 21.07
N GLY A 224 7.11 4.77 22.39
CA GLY A 224 8.32 5.17 23.13
C GLY A 224 9.60 4.44 22.70
N ASP A 225 9.50 3.15 22.40
CA ASP A 225 10.65 2.31 22.04
C ASP A 225 10.72 2.04 20.51
N LEU A 226 9.86 2.70 19.73
CA LEU A 226 9.86 2.50 18.28
C LEU A 226 11.00 3.28 17.60
N PRO A 227 11.63 2.70 16.56
CA PRO A 227 12.50 3.46 15.69
C PRO A 227 11.68 4.54 14.96
N LYS A 228 12.34 5.66 14.60
CA LYS A 228 11.69 6.68 13.76
C LYS A 228 11.14 6.03 12.49
N PRO A 229 9.98 6.47 11.99
CA PRO A 229 9.51 6.04 10.68
C PRO A 229 10.55 6.30 9.59
N MET A 230 10.64 5.39 8.62
CA MET A 230 11.57 5.53 7.49
C MET A 230 11.29 6.82 6.71
N LEU A 231 10.01 7.17 6.59
CA LEU A 231 9.54 8.44 6.05
C LEU A 231 8.11 8.71 6.50
N PHE A 232 7.72 9.99 6.55
CA PHE A 232 6.34 10.41 6.70
C PHE A 232 5.78 10.81 5.33
N HIS A 233 4.62 10.27 4.96
CA HIS A 233 3.96 10.64 3.71
C HIS A 233 3.28 11.99 3.79
N THR A 234 3.26 12.72 2.68
CA THR A 234 2.49 13.97 2.57
C THR A 234 1.01 13.66 2.34
N GLN A 235 0.13 14.46 2.92
CA GLN A 235 -1.30 14.40 2.59
C GLN A 235 -1.56 14.85 1.15
N GLN A 236 -0.84 15.89 0.71
CA GLN A 236 -0.92 16.44 -0.64
C GLN A 236 0.48 16.49 -1.25
N GLU A 237 0.70 15.75 -2.32
CA GLU A 237 1.97 15.79 -3.03
C GLU A 237 2.06 17.03 -3.92
N THR A 238 3.16 17.76 -3.75
CA THR A 238 3.53 18.85 -4.65
C THR A 238 4.16 18.32 -5.93
N LEU A 239 4.24 19.17 -6.98
CA LEU A 239 4.96 18.83 -8.20
C LEU A 239 6.43 18.45 -7.92
N ARG A 240 7.08 19.16 -6.98
CA ARG A 240 8.45 18.88 -6.53
C ARG A 240 8.56 17.48 -5.95
N GLU A 241 7.64 17.11 -5.05
CA GLU A 241 7.62 15.79 -4.42
C GLU A 241 7.39 14.69 -5.46
N ALA A 242 6.43 14.86 -6.36
CA ALA A 242 6.15 13.91 -7.44
C ALA A 242 7.37 13.73 -8.37
N PHE A 243 8.10 14.81 -8.66
CA PHE A 243 9.33 14.76 -9.46
C PHE A 243 10.45 14.03 -8.72
N LEU A 244 10.70 14.36 -7.47
CA LEU A 244 11.72 13.71 -6.65
C LEU A 244 11.42 12.23 -6.46
N PHE A 245 10.18 11.87 -6.16
CA PHE A 245 9.75 10.48 -6.08
C PHE A 245 10.05 9.72 -7.38
N SER A 246 9.69 10.30 -8.53
CA SER A 246 9.94 9.69 -9.85
C SER A 246 11.43 9.57 -10.13
N LEU A 247 12.21 10.60 -9.82
CA LEU A 247 13.69 10.60 -9.95
C LEU A 247 14.30 9.48 -9.09
N TYR A 248 13.83 9.30 -7.86
CA TYR A 248 14.32 8.28 -6.94
C TYR A 248 13.91 6.86 -7.36
N SER A 249 12.74 6.69 -7.92
CA SER A 249 12.26 5.40 -8.44
C SER A 249 13.14 4.88 -9.59
N PHE A 250 13.77 5.77 -10.36
CA PHE A 250 14.72 5.42 -11.43
C PHE A 250 16.20 5.37 -10.99
N GLY A 251 16.45 5.54 -9.69
CA GLY A 251 17.78 5.35 -9.12
C GLY A 251 18.63 6.60 -9.00
N LEU A 252 18.60 7.20 -7.83
CA LEU A 252 19.48 8.31 -7.44
C LEU A 252 20.95 7.95 -7.46
N ARG A 253 21.27 6.68 -7.26
CA ARG A 253 22.64 6.16 -7.31
C ARG A 253 23.13 5.93 -8.74
N ALA A 254 22.25 6.06 -9.74
CA ALA A 254 22.65 5.96 -11.14
C ALA A 254 23.57 7.13 -11.53
N PRO A 255 24.55 6.88 -12.42
CA PRO A 255 25.40 7.95 -12.98
C PRO A 255 24.59 9.10 -13.57
N ALA A 256 25.10 10.33 -13.49
CA ALA A 256 24.39 11.52 -13.97
C ALA A 256 23.93 11.41 -15.43
N ILE A 257 24.74 10.78 -16.28
CA ILE A 257 24.42 10.56 -17.69
C ILE A 257 23.17 9.66 -17.86
N VAL A 258 23.04 8.61 -17.05
CA VAL A 258 21.89 7.70 -17.09
C VAL A 258 20.63 8.45 -16.64
N ARG A 259 20.73 9.26 -15.57
CA ARG A 259 19.62 10.11 -15.10
C ARG A 259 19.19 11.12 -16.18
N LEU A 260 20.14 11.71 -16.89
CA LEU A 260 19.86 12.64 -17.98
C LEU A 260 19.14 11.94 -19.13
N LEU A 261 19.59 10.75 -19.54
CA LEU A 261 18.94 9.97 -20.59
C LEU A 261 17.53 9.51 -20.19
N MET A 262 17.31 9.21 -18.91
CA MET A 262 16.00 8.82 -18.38
C MET A 262 15.07 10.00 -18.07
N MET A 263 15.55 11.25 -18.18
CA MET A 263 14.78 12.44 -17.83
C MET A 263 13.42 12.55 -18.55
N PRO A 264 13.29 12.27 -19.86
CA PRO A 264 11.99 12.29 -20.51
C PRO A 264 10.98 11.32 -19.86
N LEU A 265 11.43 10.12 -19.49
CA LEU A 265 10.59 9.12 -18.82
C LEU A 265 10.25 9.56 -17.39
N ILE A 266 11.22 10.10 -16.64
CA ILE A 266 11.00 10.65 -15.29
C ILE A 266 9.94 11.75 -15.33
N LEU A 267 10.00 12.65 -16.33
CA LEU A 267 8.99 13.70 -16.49
C LEU A 267 7.61 13.13 -16.80
N VAL A 268 7.50 12.12 -17.67
CA VAL A 268 6.23 11.44 -17.94
C VAL A 268 5.65 10.85 -16.66
N PHE A 269 6.45 10.12 -15.87
CA PHE A 269 5.98 9.56 -14.59
C PHE A 269 5.58 10.65 -13.60
N THR A 270 6.33 11.75 -13.54
CA THR A 270 6.00 12.92 -12.71
C THR A 270 4.63 13.48 -13.07
N VAL A 271 4.38 13.74 -14.36
CA VAL A 271 3.08 14.27 -14.83
C VAL A 271 1.96 13.29 -14.52
N MET A 272 2.16 12.00 -14.78
CA MET A 272 1.16 10.95 -14.48
C MET A 272 0.84 10.89 -12.99
N ARG A 273 1.86 10.98 -12.12
CA ARG A 273 1.67 11.00 -10.67
C ARG A 273 0.89 12.23 -10.21
N VAL A 274 1.24 13.41 -10.72
CA VAL A 274 0.52 14.67 -10.43
C VAL A 274 -0.94 14.56 -10.84
N LEU A 275 -1.22 14.10 -12.07
CA LEU A 275 -2.58 13.93 -12.58
C LEU A 275 -3.38 12.95 -11.69
N ALA A 276 -2.81 11.82 -11.33
CA ALA A 276 -3.46 10.85 -10.48
C ALA A 276 -3.77 11.41 -9.08
N ASN A 277 -2.84 12.17 -8.50
CA ASN A 277 -3.04 12.78 -7.20
C ASN A 277 -4.06 13.92 -7.24
N ALA A 278 -4.05 14.72 -8.32
CA ALA A 278 -5.00 15.82 -8.49
C ALA A 278 -6.45 15.35 -8.67
N THR A 279 -6.66 14.17 -9.24
CA THR A 279 -7.99 13.63 -9.51
C THR A 279 -8.54 12.74 -8.39
N CYS A 280 -7.69 12.29 -7.46
CA CYS A 280 -8.10 11.50 -6.30
C CYS A 280 -8.79 12.37 -5.24
N ARG A 281 -9.71 11.74 -4.50
CA ARG A 281 -10.40 12.35 -3.36
C ARG A 281 -9.60 12.16 -2.08
N ASP A 282 -9.59 13.15 -1.21
CA ASP A 282 -9.04 13.01 0.12
C ASP A 282 -9.98 12.18 1.01
N PRO A 283 -9.43 11.25 1.81
CA PRO A 283 -10.21 10.54 2.82
C PRO A 283 -10.62 11.50 3.93
N ILE A 284 -11.90 11.45 4.32
CA ILE A 284 -12.41 12.22 5.46
C ILE A 284 -12.84 11.22 6.53
N TRP A 285 -12.22 11.30 7.69
CA TRP A 285 -12.62 10.52 8.84
C TRP A 285 -13.96 11.04 9.38
N PRO A 286 -14.88 10.14 9.79
CA PRO A 286 -16.09 10.54 10.50
C PRO A 286 -15.76 11.37 11.74
N GLU A 287 -16.59 12.38 12.03
CA GLU A 287 -16.41 13.25 13.20
C GLU A 287 -16.31 12.48 14.51
N SER A 288 -17.05 11.37 14.63
CA SER A 288 -16.96 10.47 15.79
C SER A 288 -15.55 9.90 15.99
N ILE A 289 -14.86 9.51 14.90
CA ILE A 289 -13.50 8.98 14.96
C ILE A 289 -12.49 10.10 15.21
N GLU A 290 -12.67 11.28 14.56
CA GLU A 290 -11.79 12.43 14.82
C GLU A 290 -11.89 12.90 16.27
N ARG A 291 -13.08 12.90 16.86
CA ARG A 291 -13.30 13.30 18.26
C ARG A 291 -12.57 12.38 19.25
N ILE A 292 -12.60 11.07 19.03
CA ILE A 292 -11.91 10.08 19.89
C ILE A 292 -10.40 10.03 19.60
N SER A 293 -9.94 10.60 18.49
CA SER A 293 -8.55 10.65 18.06
C SER A 293 -7.86 12.00 18.40
N GLN A 294 -8.44 12.80 19.30
CA GLN A 294 -7.80 14.05 19.72
C GLN A 294 -6.54 13.75 20.53
N ILE A 295 -5.44 14.40 20.17
CA ILE A 295 -4.14 14.29 20.83
C ILE A 295 -3.91 15.52 21.71
N ALA A 296 -3.15 15.35 22.80
CA ALA A 296 -2.71 16.47 23.62
C ALA A 296 -1.77 17.39 22.81
N PRO A 297 -1.86 18.72 22.96
CA PRO A 297 -0.99 19.64 22.20
C PRO A 297 0.51 19.42 22.46
N ASP A 298 0.86 18.88 23.62
CA ASP A 298 2.21 18.61 24.09
C ASP A 298 2.59 17.12 24.02
N ASP A 299 1.87 16.31 23.24
CA ASP A 299 2.17 14.88 23.06
C ASP A 299 3.63 14.72 22.60
N PRO A 300 4.49 14.08 23.42
CA PRO A 300 5.91 13.93 23.10
C PRO A 300 6.17 13.01 21.92
N TYR A 301 5.18 12.26 21.45
CA TYR A 301 5.27 11.29 20.34
C TYR A 301 4.54 11.74 19.08
N ALA A 302 3.95 12.94 19.10
CA ALA A 302 3.29 13.47 17.91
C ALA A 302 4.31 13.76 16.80
N GLU A 303 4.25 13.01 15.70
CA GLU A 303 5.09 13.15 14.50
C GLU A 303 4.21 13.04 13.23
N PRO A 304 4.54 13.82 12.15
CA PRO A 304 5.67 14.72 12.00
C PRO A 304 5.47 16.04 12.75
N ARG A 305 6.56 16.58 13.29
CA ARG A 305 6.63 17.91 13.93
C ARG A 305 7.20 18.96 12.97
N PRO A 306 7.09 20.25 13.29
CA PRO A 306 7.83 21.28 12.58
C PRO A 306 9.33 20.94 12.53
N GLY A 307 9.89 20.84 11.32
CA GLY A 307 11.27 20.41 11.09
C GLY A 307 11.48 18.92 10.82
N THR A 308 10.51 18.05 11.07
CA THR A 308 10.56 16.65 10.59
C THR A 308 10.39 16.63 9.09
N PRO A 309 11.28 15.95 8.31
CA PRO A 309 11.12 15.84 6.87
C PRO A 309 9.87 15.03 6.51
N VAL A 310 9.08 15.53 5.59
CA VAL A 310 7.84 14.90 5.12
C VAL A 310 7.88 14.70 3.61
N GLY A 311 7.60 13.50 3.17
CA GLY A 311 7.72 13.09 1.77
C GLY A 311 9.10 12.57 1.41
N TRP A 312 9.17 11.94 0.24
CA TRP A 312 10.40 11.30 -0.26
C TRP A 312 11.55 12.30 -0.45
N GLY A 313 11.24 13.45 -1.06
CA GLY A 313 12.26 14.43 -1.41
C GLY A 313 12.94 15.02 -0.19
N ASP A 314 12.16 15.49 0.76
CA ASP A 314 12.70 16.13 1.95
C ASP A 314 13.39 15.12 2.88
N THR A 315 12.85 13.90 2.99
CA THR A 315 13.47 12.82 3.76
C THR A 315 14.85 12.47 3.21
N ILE A 316 14.98 12.25 1.89
CA ILE A 316 16.28 11.87 1.32
C ILE A 316 17.29 13.02 1.38
N LEU A 317 16.85 14.25 1.20
CA LEU A 317 17.75 15.41 1.39
C LEU A 317 18.23 15.51 2.84
N ALA A 318 17.36 15.24 3.81
CA ALA A 318 17.74 15.20 5.21
C ALA A 318 18.68 14.02 5.52
N GLN A 319 18.46 12.85 4.94
CA GLN A 319 19.36 11.70 5.05
C GLN A 319 20.75 12.01 4.47
N GLN A 320 20.83 12.66 3.30
CA GLN A 320 22.10 13.08 2.69
C GLN A 320 22.87 14.06 3.56
N ARG A 321 22.18 14.88 4.37
CA ARG A 321 22.80 15.79 5.32
C ARG A 321 23.08 15.17 6.70
N GLY A 322 22.70 13.89 6.90
CA GLY A 322 22.83 13.20 8.19
C GLY A 322 21.83 13.69 9.27
N GLU A 323 20.78 14.41 8.87
CA GLU A 323 19.75 14.97 9.76
C GLU A 323 18.61 13.98 10.02
N TYR A 324 18.49 12.93 9.20
CA TYR A 324 17.51 11.86 9.30
C TYR A 324 18.15 10.50 9.08
N PRO A 325 17.74 9.43 9.80
CA PRO A 325 18.34 8.11 9.63
C PRO A 325 17.98 7.48 8.26
N ASP A 326 18.97 6.82 7.63
CA ASP A 326 18.80 6.19 6.31
C ASP A 326 17.87 4.98 6.33
N ASN A 327 18.00 4.16 7.36
CA ASN A 327 17.22 2.92 7.48
C ASN A 327 16.91 2.67 8.96
N PRO A 328 15.97 3.44 9.54
CA PRO A 328 15.65 3.33 10.95
C PRO A 328 15.01 1.98 11.26
N GLN A 329 15.68 1.23 12.11
CA GLN A 329 15.22 -0.05 12.63
C GLN A 329 15.64 -0.20 14.08
N ALA A 330 14.93 -1.03 14.84
CA ALA A 330 15.28 -1.39 16.19
C ALA A 330 15.11 -2.90 16.39
N PRO A 331 15.89 -3.52 17.29
CA PRO A 331 15.67 -4.92 17.64
C PRO A 331 14.35 -5.07 18.40
N VAL A 332 13.68 -6.19 18.19
CA VAL A 332 12.54 -6.59 19.03
C VAL A 332 13.05 -6.87 20.44
N LYS A 333 12.40 -6.25 21.42
CA LYS A 333 12.75 -6.40 22.83
C LYS A 333 12.61 -7.87 23.26
N ASP A 334 13.63 -8.36 23.95
CA ASP A 334 13.68 -9.74 24.45
C ASP A 334 13.58 -10.85 23.39
N TRP A 335 13.89 -10.54 22.12
CA TRP A 335 13.94 -11.55 21.07
C TRP A 335 15.00 -12.62 21.37
N LYS A 336 14.61 -13.88 21.31
CA LYS A 336 15.49 -15.06 21.59
C LYS A 336 15.54 -16.05 20.41
N GLY A 337 14.93 -15.67 19.27
CA GLY A 337 14.93 -16.50 18.06
C GLY A 337 16.17 -16.29 17.19
N GLU A 338 16.08 -16.72 15.93
CA GLU A 338 17.11 -16.48 14.92
C GLU A 338 17.25 -14.99 14.63
N MET A 339 18.48 -14.49 14.65
CA MET A 339 18.80 -13.07 14.42
C MET A 339 18.94 -12.73 12.93
N ASP A 340 19.25 -13.71 12.10
CA ASP A 340 19.28 -13.55 10.66
C ASP A 340 17.85 -13.50 10.12
N GLU A 341 17.43 -12.36 9.58
CA GLU A 341 16.07 -12.14 9.07
C GLU A 341 15.66 -13.16 8.00
N GLN A 342 16.58 -13.54 7.12
CA GLN A 342 16.27 -14.48 6.03
C GLN A 342 16.07 -15.90 6.56
N LYS A 343 16.93 -16.32 7.48
CA LYS A 343 16.78 -17.64 8.14
C LYS A 343 15.52 -17.67 9.00
N ASN A 344 15.26 -16.59 9.75
CA ASN A 344 14.03 -16.47 10.53
C ASN A 344 12.80 -16.54 9.64
N ALA A 345 12.78 -15.81 8.52
CA ALA A 345 11.68 -15.82 7.57
C ALA A 345 11.45 -17.20 6.94
N ALA A 346 12.54 -17.92 6.61
CA ALA A 346 12.45 -19.28 6.10
C ALA A 346 11.85 -20.24 7.14
N ALA A 347 12.35 -20.20 8.39
CA ALA A 347 11.82 -21.01 9.48
C ALA A 347 10.35 -20.68 9.78
N TRP A 348 9.97 -19.39 9.74
CA TRP A 348 8.59 -18.96 9.94
C TRP A 348 7.65 -19.46 8.82
N LEU A 349 8.11 -19.48 7.58
CA LEU A 349 7.33 -20.01 6.45
C LEU A 349 7.06 -21.51 6.58
N GLU A 350 8.06 -22.26 7.08
CA GLU A 350 7.91 -23.72 7.28
C GLU A 350 6.99 -24.04 8.47
N ASN A 351 7.11 -23.30 9.57
CA ASN A 351 6.36 -23.52 10.78
C ASN A 351 6.11 -22.20 11.57
N PRO A 352 5.11 -21.40 11.21
CA PRO A 352 4.83 -20.13 11.85
C PRO A 352 4.66 -20.23 13.38
N ALA A 353 3.97 -21.26 13.86
CA ALA A 353 3.72 -21.46 15.28
C ALA A 353 4.97 -21.75 16.10
N ALA A 354 5.96 -22.43 15.52
CA ALA A 354 7.22 -22.73 16.20
C ALA A 354 8.20 -21.56 16.18
N ALA A 355 8.15 -20.73 15.13
CA ALA A 355 9.05 -19.60 14.94
C ALA A 355 8.59 -18.33 15.67
N THR A 356 7.30 -18.24 16.01
CA THR A 356 6.76 -17.12 16.80
C THR A 356 7.08 -17.30 18.29
N ARG A 357 7.49 -16.20 18.92
CA ARG A 357 7.80 -16.20 20.36
C ARG A 357 6.89 -15.23 21.08
N ARG A 358 6.27 -15.69 22.17
CA ARG A 358 5.49 -14.81 23.03
C ARG A 358 6.39 -13.72 23.60
N THR A 359 6.04 -12.48 23.39
CA THR A 359 6.61 -11.37 24.16
C THR A 359 6.21 -11.57 25.61
N ALA A 360 7.19 -11.50 26.53
CA ALA A 360 7.01 -11.84 27.94
C ALA A 360 6.11 -10.86 28.72
N ARG A 361 5.35 -10.02 28.07
CA ARG A 361 4.40 -9.11 28.70
C ARG A 361 3.02 -9.78 28.79
N GLY A 362 2.85 -10.52 29.89
CA GLY A 362 1.51 -10.74 30.42
C GLY A 362 0.89 -9.37 30.69
N ARG A 363 -0.22 -9.06 30.06
CA ARG A 363 -1.06 -7.92 30.48
C ARG A 363 -1.68 -8.24 31.84
N PRO A 364 -1.76 -7.25 32.75
CA PRO A 364 -2.59 -7.39 33.93
C PRO A 364 -4.06 -7.54 33.54
#